data_340abd4b7f8b2450ce55065ce257226c
#
_entry.id   340abd4b7f8b2450ce55065ce257226c
#
_cell.length_a   1.000
_cell.length_b   1.000
_cell.length_c   1.000
_cell.angle_alpha   90.00
_cell.angle_beta   90.00
_cell.angle_gamma   90.00
#
_symmetry.space_group_name_H-M   'P 1'
#
loop_
_entity.id
_entity.type
_entity.pdbx_description
1 polymer ?
#
loop_
_entity_poly.entity_id
_entity_poly.type
_entity_poly.pdbx_seq_one_letter_code
_entity_poly.pdbx_strand_id
1 'polypeptide(L)'
;MRAETRVILNNSFSEKDKKNFKKFSMIIQKQYMDKNAQREIWEYDQKLGGFGGYAAPLNPTINPFNHLGDYRNVFRSLQYARSDMYYCNRARHIIIDAALHVETLVKIILSKHKLFKFIYNRRELGKNIEQLYKENIINYELYERLNDLKKVLNYAKHDTDPKEQNTFDSDDAIVFYFEVRKIGNELLKIINHPTCGQVYEINEDF
;
A
#
# COMPACT_ATOMS: atom_id res chain seq x y z
N MET A 1 16.20 0.66 -10.13
CA MET A 1 14.84 0.05 -10.12
C MET A 1 14.88 -1.38 -10.59
N ARG A 2 14.31 -2.30 -9.86
CA ARG A 2 14.22 -3.74 -10.15
C ARG A 2 13.26 -4.01 -11.32
N ALA A 3 13.43 -5.17 -11.97
CA ALA A 3 12.59 -5.56 -13.12
C ALA A 3 11.10 -5.69 -12.72
N GLU A 4 10.83 -6.29 -11.58
CA GLU A 4 9.47 -6.50 -11.06
C GLU A 4 8.76 -5.16 -10.77
N THR A 5 9.47 -4.21 -10.18
CA THR A 5 8.93 -2.87 -9.92
C THR A 5 8.67 -2.11 -11.22
N ARG A 6 9.50 -2.34 -12.24
CA ARG A 6 9.29 -1.75 -13.58
C ARG A 6 8.03 -2.28 -14.25
N VAL A 7 7.67 -3.55 -14.03
CA VAL A 7 6.40 -4.12 -14.50
C VAL A 7 5.24 -3.35 -13.87
N ILE A 8 5.24 -3.16 -12.55
CA ILE A 8 4.24 -2.38 -11.83
C ILE A 8 4.15 -0.96 -12.41
N LEU A 9 5.29 -0.29 -12.57
CA LEU A 9 5.34 1.08 -13.10
C LEU A 9 4.68 1.19 -14.47
N ASN A 10 4.94 0.24 -15.36
CA ASN A 10 4.43 0.28 -16.72
C ASN A 10 2.96 -0.08 -16.82
N ASN A 11 2.48 -0.99 -15.98
CA ASN A 11 1.10 -1.47 -16.03
C ASN A 11 0.12 -0.56 -15.29
N SER A 12 0.57 0.10 -14.23
CA SER A 12 -0.33 0.80 -13.29
C SER A 12 -0.29 2.33 -13.40
N PHE A 13 0.70 2.91 -14.09
CA PHE A 13 0.94 4.35 -14.04
C PHE A 13 1.12 5.02 -15.41
N SER A 14 0.56 6.22 -15.53
CA SER A 14 0.70 7.06 -16.72
C SER A 14 2.11 7.65 -16.87
N GLU A 15 2.45 8.14 -18.05
CA GLU A 15 3.73 8.84 -18.27
C GLU A 15 3.90 10.10 -17.39
N LYS A 16 2.80 10.75 -17.01
CA LYS A 16 2.82 11.85 -16.06
C LYS A 16 3.21 11.38 -14.66
N ASP A 17 2.67 10.24 -14.22
CA ASP A 17 3.01 9.64 -12.93
C ASP A 17 4.47 9.22 -12.89
N LYS A 18 4.96 8.59 -13.96
CA LYS A 18 6.37 8.18 -14.08
C LYS A 18 7.33 9.36 -13.93
N LYS A 19 6.99 10.52 -14.51
CA LYS A 19 7.78 11.76 -14.33
C LYS A 19 7.77 12.25 -12.89
N ASN A 20 6.60 12.23 -12.24
CA ASN A 20 6.48 12.59 -10.84
C ASN A 20 7.30 11.65 -9.95
N PHE A 21 7.23 10.34 -10.18
CA PHE A 21 7.97 9.36 -9.39
C PHE A 21 9.47 9.53 -9.49
N LYS A 22 9.98 9.81 -10.69
CA LYS A 22 11.40 10.13 -10.86
C LYS A 22 11.79 11.36 -10.03
N LYS A 23 10.96 12.39 -10.01
CA LYS A 23 11.18 13.59 -9.18
C LYS A 23 11.13 13.23 -7.69
N PHE A 24 10.14 12.47 -7.25
CA PHE A 24 10.00 12.06 -5.85
C PHE A 24 11.16 11.18 -5.39
N SER A 25 11.59 10.24 -6.23
CA SER A 25 12.78 9.43 -5.95
C SER A 25 14.02 10.29 -5.70
N MET A 26 14.24 11.31 -6.52
CA MET A 26 15.35 12.25 -6.31
C MET A 26 15.20 13.07 -5.02
N ILE A 27 13.96 13.40 -4.63
CA ILE A 27 13.69 14.12 -3.39
C ILE A 27 14.01 13.24 -2.18
N ILE A 28 13.53 12.01 -2.14
CA ILE A 28 13.72 11.12 -0.98
C ILE A 28 15.15 10.60 -0.85
N GLN A 29 15.97 10.67 -1.89
CA GLN A 29 17.40 10.38 -1.80
C GLN A 29 18.16 11.42 -0.99
N LYS A 30 17.64 12.62 -0.83
CA LYS A 30 18.24 13.65 0.02
C LYS A 30 18.05 13.25 1.49
N GLN A 31 19.10 13.42 2.27
CA GLN A 31 19.14 12.99 3.67
C GLN A 31 18.11 13.71 4.56
N TYR A 32 17.68 14.90 4.15
CA TYR A 32 16.64 15.67 4.84
C TYR A 32 15.68 16.24 3.80
N MET A 33 14.43 15.84 3.89
CA MET A 33 13.38 16.35 3.02
C MET A 33 12.77 17.60 3.64
N ASP A 34 12.79 18.72 2.90
CA ASP A 34 12.13 19.94 3.35
C ASP A 34 10.60 19.82 3.33
N LYS A 35 9.92 20.72 4.05
CA LYS A 35 8.45 20.68 4.17
C LYS A 35 7.72 20.85 2.84
N ASN A 36 8.29 21.60 1.89
CA ASN A 36 7.66 21.80 0.59
C ASN A 36 7.71 20.52 -0.24
N ALA A 37 8.86 19.82 -0.22
CA ALA A 37 9.01 18.54 -0.89
C ALA A 37 8.11 17.45 -0.28
N GLN A 38 7.99 17.42 1.06
CA GLN A 38 7.04 16.54 1.75
C GLN A 38 5.60 16.82 1.32
N ARG A 39 5.23 18.10 1.25
CA ARG A 39 3.89 18.52 0.83
C ARG A 39 3.58 18.10 -0.60
N GLU A 40 4.52 18.21 -1.52
CA GLU A 40 4.33 17.83 -2.90
C GLU A 40 4.04 16.33 -3.06
N ILE A 41 4.80 15.47 -2.36
CA ILE A 41 4.55 14.03 -2.33
C ILE A 41 3.20 13.73 -1.68
N TRP A 42 2.87 14.44 -0.61
CA TRP A 42 1.60 14.28 0.09
C TRP A 42 0.40 14.66 -0.78
N GLU A 43 0.45 15.78 -1.49
CA GLU A 43 -0.61 16.22 -2.40
C GLU A 43 -0.82 15.22 -3.55
N TYR A 44 0.26 14.63 -4.03
CA TYR A 44 0.16 13.58 -5.04
C TYR A 44 -0.47 12.30 -4.46
N ASP A 45 -0.08 11.89 -3.25
CA ASP A 45 -0.66 10.75 -2.55
C ASP A 45 -2.17 10.90 -2.35
N GLN A 46 -2.64 12.10 -1.99
CA GLN A 46 -4.06 12.40 -1.87
C GLN A 46 -4.84 12.18 -3.18
N LYS A 47 -4.27 12.60 -4.31
CA LYS A 47 -4.91 12.44 -5.63
C LYS A 47 -5.03 10.98 -6.06
N LEU A 48 -4.11 10.13 -5.66
CA LEU A 48 -4.12 8.71 -6.05
C LEU A 48 -5.06 7.85 -5.22
N GLY A 49 -5.23 8.17 -3.97
CA GLY A 49 -5.88 7.27 -3.04
C GLY A 49 -7.14 7.82 -2.36
N GLY A 50 -7.42 9.10 -2.48
CA GLY A 50 -8.59 9.72 -1.85
C GLY A 50 -8.62 9.60 -0.32
N PHE A 51 -7.61 9.05 0.31
CA PHE A 51 -7.53 9.00 1.76
C PHE A 51 -6.99 10.33 2.23
N GLY A 52 -7.89 11.16 2.69
CA GLY A 52 -7.56 12.34 3.46
C GLY A 52 -6.43 12.00 4.41
N GLY A 53 -5.51 12.88 4.63
CA GLY A 53 -4.23 12.61 5.24
C GLY A 53 -4.25 11.51 6.30
N TYR A 54 -3.16 10.89 6.51
CA TYR A 54 -2.99 9.82 7.52
C TYR A 54 -3.54 10.17 8.90
N ALA A 55 -3.80 11.45 9.17
CA ALA A 55 -4.42 11.93 10.37
C ALA A 55 -5.95 11.71 10.38
N ALA A 56 -6.61 11.60 9.23
CA ALA A 56 -8.06 11.46 9.19
C ALA A 56 -8.55 10.19 9.92
N PRO A 57 -7.96 9.02 9.72
CA PRO A 57 -8.30 7.84 10.51
C PRO A 57 -7.87 7.92 11.97
N LEU A 58 -6.96 8.84 12.29
CA LEU A 58 -6.42 9.00 13.64
C LEU A 58 -7.03 10.21 14.38
N ASN A 59 -7.86 11.00 13.70
CA ASN A 59 -8.55 12.10 14.32
C ASN A 59 -9.72 11.56 15.15
N PRO A 60 -9.67 11.64 16.49
CA PRO A 60 -10.71 11.08 17.34
C PRO A 60 -12.07 11.76 17.18
N THR A 61 -12.13 12.97 16.65
CA THR A 61 -13.37 13.71 16.41
C THR A 61 -14.09 13.32 15.13
N ILE A 62 -13.36 12.76 14.17
CA ILE A 62 -13.90 12.33 12.87
C ILE A 62 -13.87 10.79 12.77
N ASN A 63 -13.37 10.14 13.80
CA ASN A 63 -13.08 8.70 13.75
C ASN A 63 -14.34 7.88 14.06
N PRO A 64 -15.10 7.44 13.06
CA PRO A 64 -16.18 6.47 13.26
C PRO A 64 -15.65 5.11 13.74
N PHE A 65 -14.33 4.96 13.91
CA PHE A 65 -13.60 3.72 14.14
C PHE A 65 -13.19 3.50 15.59
N ASN A 66 -13.71 4.26 16.53
CA ASN A 66 -13.43 4.00 17.95
C ASN A 66 -13.72 2.55 18.37
N HIS A 67 -14.47 1.83 17.56
CA HIS A 67 -14.84 0.43 17.79
C HIS A 67 -14.00 -0.58 17.00
N LEU A 68 -13.12 -0.12 16.12
CA LEU A 68 -12.41 -0.97 15.16
C LEU A 68 -10.92 -0.80 15.36
N GLY A 69 -10.42 -1.32 16.49
CA GLY A 69 -8.97 -1.39 16.79
C GLY A 69 -8.13 -1.86 15.61
N ASP A 70 -8.72 -2.70 14.78
CA ASP A 70 -8.09 -3.29 13.59
C ASP A 70 -7.76 -2.26 12.52
N TYR A 71 -8.55 -1.23 12.32
CA TYR A 71 -8.29 -0.22 11.29
C TYR A 71 -7.12 0.69 11.60
N ARG A 72 -6.85 1.00 12.86
CA ARG A 72 -5.62 1.71 13.24
C ARG A 72 -4.38 0.95 12.79
N ASN A 73 -4.43 -0.36 12.94
CA ASN A 73 -3.31 -1.22 12.53
C ASN A 73 -3.13 -1.24 11.02
N VAL A 74 -4.22 -1.20 10.25
CA VAL A 74 -4.21 -1.18 8.79
C VAL A 74 -3.46 0.04 8.25
N PHE A 75 -3.73 1.23 8.78
CA PHE A 75 -3.11 2.47 8.31
C PHE A 75 -1.77 2.79 8.98
N ARG A 76 -1.50 2.20 10.14
CA ARG A 76 -0.24 2.43 10.85
C ARG A 76 0.97 2.00 10.02
N SER A 77 0.86 0.92 9.29
CA SER A 77 1.93 0.46 8.40
C SER A 77 2.24 1.45 7.27
N LEU A 78 1.21 2.09 6.69
CA LEU A 78 1.43 3.17 5.72
C LEU A 78 2.06 4.41 6.35
N GLN A 79 1.74 4.72 7.61
CA GLN A 79 2.39 5.81 8.34
C GLN A 79 3.88 5.53 8.52
N TYR A 80 4.25 4.29 8.85
CA TYR A 80 5.66 3.90 8.98
C TYR A 80 6.37 3.96 7.63
N ALA A 81 5.79 3.39 6.57
CA ALA A 81 6.34 3.47 5.22
C ALA A 81 6.60 4.93 4.81
N ARG A 82 5.67 5.82 5.11
CA ARG A 82 5.80 7.25 4.81
C ARG A 82 6.83 7.95 5.68
N SER A 83 6.89 7.62 6.95
CA SER A 83 7.92 8.13 7.85
C SER A 83 9.32 7.74 7.36
N ASP A 84 9.49 6.49 6.97
CA ASP A 84 10.75 6.00 6.41
C ASP A 84 11.08 6.69 5.08
N MET A 85 10.08 6.96 4.25
CA MET A 85 10.24 7.73 3.01
C MET A 85 10.75 9.15 3.29
N TYR A 86 10.22 9.84 4.30
CA TYR A 86 10.54 11.24 4.57
C TYR A 86 11.84 11.43 5.35
N TYR A 87 12.20 10.49 6.23
CA TYR A 87 13.27 10.71 7.19
C TYR A 87 14.44 9.76 7.07
N CYS A 88 14.25 8.59 6.52
CA CYS A 88 15.25 7.51 6.59
C CYS A 88 15.71 6.98 5.24
N ASN A 89 14.96 7.21 4.17
CA ASN A 89 15.20 6.66 2.83
C ASN A 89 15.53 5.15 2.85
N ARG A 90 14.75 4.39 3.60
CA ARG A 90 14.92 2.94 3.73
C ARG A 90 14.01 2.20 2.76
N ALA A 91 14.36 2.16 1.48
CA ALA A 91 13.54 1.61 0.41
C ALA A 91 12.91 0.25 0.74
N ARG A 92 13.71 -0.69 1.27
CA ARG A 92 13.24 -2.02 1.67
C ARG A 92 12.18 -1.97 2.78
N HIS A 93 12.36 -1.11 3.79
CA HIS A 93 11.37 -0.96 4.87
C HIS A 93 10.08 -0.32 4.37
N ILE A 94 10.18 0.70 3.52
CA ILE A 94 9.02 1.31 2.87
C ILE A 94 8.18 0.27 2.15
N ILE A 95 8.83 -0.63 1.39
CA ILE A 95 8.15 -1.72 0.67
C ILE A 95 7.46 -2.68 1.65
N ILE A 96 8.16 -3.14 2.69
CA ILE A 96 7.62 -4.10 3.65
C ILE A 96 6.44 -3.50 4.41
N ASP A 97 6.59 -2.28 4.92
CA ASP A 97 5.56 -1.61 5.71
C ASP A 97 4.33 -1.26 4.85
N ALA A 98 4.56 -0.77 3.63
CA ALA A 98 3.45 -0.52 2.71
C ALA A 98 2.68 -1.83 2.40
N ALA A 99 3.38 -2.93 2.14
CA ALA A 99 2.74 -4.21 1.85
C ALA A 99 1.86 -4.74 2.99
N LEU A 100 2.21 -4.48 4.25
CA LEU A 100 1.40 -4.86 5.41
C LEU A 100 0.00 -4.25 5.37
N HIS A 101 -0.16 -3.07 4.77
CA HIS A 101 -1.47 -2.47 4.54
C HIS A 101 -2.35 -3.37 3.65
N VAL A 102 -1.84 -3.80 2.50
CA VAL A 102 -2.56 -4.69 1.58
C VAL A 102 -2.79 -6.06 2.21
N GLU A 103 -1.80 -6.65 2.88
CA GLU A 103 -1.96 -7.93 3.59
C GLU A 103 -3.11 -7.88 4.59
N THR A 104 -3.22 -6.78 5.33
CA THR A 104 -4.27 -6.60 6.34
C THR A 104 -5.63 -6.43 5.70
N LEU A 105 -5.75 -5.62 4.64
CA LEU A 105 -7.01 -5.43 3.92
C LEU A 105 -7.52 -6.75 3.30
N VAL A 106 -6.63 -7.53 2.69
CA VAL A 106 -6.97 -8.85 2.14
C VAL A 106 -7.51 -9.77 3.24
N LYS A 107 -6.89 -9.80 4.41
CA LYS A 107 -7.38 -10.59 5.56
C LYS A 107 -8.74 -10.13 6.06
N ILE A 108 -8.98 -8.84 6.11
CA ILE A 108 -10.27 -8.26 6.52
C ILE A 108 -11.37 -8.69 5.53
N ILE A 109 -11.12 -8.61 4.23
CA ILE A 109 -12.08 -9.04 3.21
C ILE A 109 -12.42 -10.51 3.38
N LEU A 110 -11.41 -11.37 3.49
CA LEU A 110 -11.62 -12.82 3.70
C LEU A 110 -12.43 -13.10 4.97
N SER A 111 -12.15 -12.38 6.05
CA SER A 111 -12.89 -12.52 7.30
C SER A 111 -14.34 -12.13 7.14
N LYS A 112 -14.64 -11.02 6.47
CA LYS A 112 -16.00 -10.56 6.21
C LYS A 112 -16.80 -11.52 5.34
N HIS A 113 -16.16 -12.15 4.37
CA HIS A 113 -16.78 -13.18 3.53
C HIS A 113 -16.81 -14.57 4.19
N LYS A 114 -16.46 -14.69 5.48
CA LYS A 114 -16.39 -15.96 6.23
C LYS A 114 -15.51 -17.03 5.59
N LEU A 115 -14.57 -16.60 4.76
CA LEU A 115 -13.59 -17.46 4.09
C LEU A 115 -12.37 -17.74 4.96
N PHE A 116 -12.24 -17.02 6.03
CA PHE A 116 -11.21 -17.23 7.05
C PHE A 116 -11.65 -18.36 7.98
N LYS A 117 -11.36 -19.59 7.61
CA LYS A 117 -11.51 -20.74 8.50
C LYS A 117 -10.38 -20.72 9.52
N PHE A 118 -10.62 -20.16 10.69
CA PHE A 118 -9.72 -20.10 11.85
C PHE A 118 -8.52 -19.15 11.83
N ILE A 119 -8.37 -18.48 12.95
CA ILE A 119 -7.35 -17.53 13.37
C ILE A 119 -5.91 -18.09 13.27
N TYR A 120 -5.74 -19.40 13.13
CA TYR A 120 -4.44 -20.08 13.06
C TYR A 120 -3.90 -20.31 11.65
N ASN A 121 -4.68 -20.05 10.61
CA ASN A 121 -4.16 -20.18 9.27
C ASN A 121 -3.36 -18.93 8.90
N ARG A 122 -2.07 -18.94 9.21
CA ARG A 122 -1.04 -18.08 8.62
C ARG A 122 -0.91 -18.41 7.12
N ARG A 123 -2.00 -18.22 6.38
CA ARG A 123 -1.93 -18.37 4.93
C ARG A 123 -1.03 -17.28 4.38
N GLU A 124 -0.13 -17.68 3.53
CA GLU A 124 0.69 -16.77 2.76
C GLU A 124 -0.19 -15.82 1.95
N LEU A 125 0.25 -14.58 1.77
CA LEU A 125 -0.49 -13.56 1.00
C LEU A 125 -0.96 -14.11 -0.36
N GLY A 126 -0.11 -14.89 -1.05
CA GLY A 126 -0.46 -15.48 -2.34
C GLY A 126 -1.70 -16.37 -2.31
N LYS A 127 -1.82 -17.24 -1.30
CA LYS A 127 -3.01 -18.11 -1.13
C LYS A 127 -4.27 -17.33 -0.82
N ASN A 128 -4.12 -16.24 -0.08
CA ASN A 128 -5.22 -15.34 0.24
C ASN A 128 -5.72 -14.59 -0.99
N ILE A 129 -4.82 -14.07 -1.82
CA ILE A 129 -5.13 -13.40 -3.10
C ILE A 129 -5.83 -14.39 -4.05
N GLU A 130 -5.29 -15.60 -4.18
CA GLU A 130 -5.88 -16.65 -5.02
C GLU A 130 -7.29 -17.00 -4.58
N GLN A 131 -7.54 -17.07 -3.27
CA GLN A 131 -8.87 -17.33 -2.73
C GLN A 131 -9.85 -16.20 -3.06
N LEU A 132 -9.47 -14.93 -2.89
CA LEU A 132 -10.33 -13.80 -3.26
C LEU A 132 -10.71 -13.84 -4.75
N TYR A 133 -9.79 -14.22 -5.61
CA TYR A 133 -10.04 -14.34 -7.03
C TYR A 133 -10.98 -15.53 -7.36
N LYS A 134 -10.74 -16.70 -6.79
CA LYS A 134 -11.59 -17.90 -6.97
C LYS A 134 -13.03 -17.67 -6.52
N GLU A 135 -13.22 -16.89 -5.49
CA GLU A 135 -14.54 -16.52 -4.94
C GLU A 135 -15.18 -15.33 -5.69
N ASN A 136 -14.55 -14.85 -6.78
CA ASN A 136 -15.00 -13.70 -7.57
C ASN A 136 -15.19 -12.41 -6.74
N ILE A 137 -14.45 -12.25 -5.65
CA ILE A 137 -14.49 -11.03 -4.81
C ILE A 137 -13.64 -9.93 -5.44
N ILE A 138 -12.56 -10.31 -6.10
CA ILE A 138 -11.70 -9.42 -6.89
C ILE A 138 -11.71 -9.85 -8.36
N ASN A 139 -11.58 -8.89 -9.26
CA ASN A 139 -11.47 -9.15 -10.69
C ASN A 139 -10.03 -9.58 -11.08
N TYR A 140 -9.87 -10.01 -12.33
CA TYR A 140 -8.58 -10.47 -12.84
C TYR A 140 -7.49 -9.37 -12.80
N GLU A 141 -7.84 -8.14 -13.12
CA GLU A 141 -6.90 -7.01 -13.13
C GLU A 141 -6.31 -6.77 -11.73
N LEU A 142 -7.16 -6.70 -10.71
CA LEU A 142 -6.71 -6.53 -9.31
C LEU A 142 -5.93 -7.75 -8.83
N TYR A 143 -6.31 -8.96 -9.25
CA TYR A 143 -5.59 -10.20 -8.97
C TYR A 143 -4.15 -10.16 -9.50
N GLU A 144 -3.94 -9.77 -10.76
CA GLU A 144 -2.61 -9.66 -11.37
C GLU A 144 -1.76 -8.60 -10.66
N ARG A 145 -2.32 -7.43 -10.38
CA ARG A 145 -1.61 -6.35 -9.68
C ARG A 145 -1.20 -6.76 -8.27
N LEU A 146 -2.05 -7.46 -7.54
CA LEU A 146 -1.71 -8.04 -6.23
C LEU A 146 -0.59 -9.08 -6.31
N ASN A 147 -0.55 -9.90 -7.37
CA ASN A 147 0.52 -10.84 -7.59
C ASN A 147 1.85 -10.15 -7.91
N ASP A 148 1.84 -9.06 -8.68
CA ASP A 148 3.03 -8.28 -8.95
C ASP A 148 3.57 -7.62 -7.66
N LEU A 149 2.70 -7.05 -6.82
CA LEU A 149 3.10 -6.59 -5.48
C LEU A 149 3.74 -7.70 -4.65
N LYS A 150 3.12 -8.89 -4.63
CA LYS A 150 3.64 -10.05 -3.89
C LYS A 150 5.04 -10.44 -4.34
N LYS A 151 5.34 -10.39 -5.66
CA LYS A 151 6.68 -10.68 -6.17
C LYS A 151 7.72 -9.74 -5.59
N VAL A 152 7.48 -8.43 -5.65
CA VAL A 152 8.38 -7.41 -5.08
C VAL A 152 8.54 -7.60 -3.58
N LEU A 153 7.44 -7.83 -2.85
CA LEU A 153 7.46 -8.07 -1.41
C LEU A 153 8.29 -9.31 -1.02
N ASN A 154 8.18 -10.40 -1.77
CA ASN A 154 8.94 -11.61 -1.52
C ASN A 154 10.46 -11.34 -1.64
N TYR A 155 10.88 -10.61 -2.65
CA TYR A 155 12.28 -10.17 -2.75
C TYR A 155 12.68 -9.29 -1.57
N ALA A 156 11.83 -8.34 -1.18
CA ALA A 156 12.13 -7.48 -0.03
C ALA A 156 12.23 -8.25 1.29
N LYS A 157 11.47 -9.34 1.47
CA LYS A 157 11.52 -10.17 2.69
C LYS A 157 12.66 -11.19 2.70
N HIS A 158 12.98 -11.79 1.55
CA HIS A 158 13.77 -13.02 1.48
C HIS A 158 15.07 -12.90 0.69
N ASP A 159 15.31 -11.78 0.02
CA ASP A 159 16.54 -11.55 -0.73
C ASP A 159 17.69 -11.30 0.25
N THR A 160 18.34 -12.38 0.62
CA THR A 160 19.46 -12.39 1.58
C THR A 160 20.79 -12.80 0.93
N ASP A 161 20.82 -12.96 -0.39
CA ASP A 161 22.07 -13.34 -1.06
C ASP A 161 23.05 -12.16 -1.06
N PRO A 162 24.16 -12.27 -0.31
CA PRO A 162 25.15 -11.20 -0.26
C PRO A 162 25.91 -11.01 -1.60
N LYS A 163 25.78 -11.94 -2.54
CA LYS A 163 26.41 -11.85 -3.87
C LYS A 163 25.53 -11.08 -4.86
N GLU A 164 24.23 -11.13 -4.68
CA GLU A 164 23.28 -10.29 -5.39
C GLU A 164 23.01 -9.06 -4.53
N GLN A 165 23.83 -8.04 -4.63
CA GLN A 165 23.54 -6.71 -4.05
C GLN A 165 22.36 -6.05 -4.78
N ASN A 166 21.25 -6.75 -4.89
CA ASN A 166 20.00 -6.25 -5.40
C ASN A 166 19.32 -5.42 -4.32
N THR A 167 19.96 -4.33 -3.94
CA THR A 167 19.39 -3.33 -3.05
C THR A 167 18.20 -2.68 -3.73
N PHE A 168 17.08 -2.63 -3.02
CA PHE A 168 15.98 -1.76 -3.42
C PHE A 168 16.43 -0.30 -3.36
N ASP A 169 16.09 0.45 -4.39
CA ASP A 169 16.37 1.88 -4.45
C ASP A 169 15.11 2.73 -4.18
N SER A 170 15.28 4.04 -4.21
CA SER A 170 14.19 4.99 -3.99
C SER A 170 13.11 4.91 -5.08
N ASP A 171 13.48 4.53 -6.31
CA ASP A 171 12.51 4.35 -7.39
C ASP A 171 11.61 3.16 -7.09
N ASP A 172 12.18 2.05 -6.59
CA ASP A 172 11.42 0.87 -6.19
C ASP A 172 10.43 1.21 -5.07
N ALA A 173 10.90 1.94 -4.06
CA ALA A 173 10.08 2.31 -2.91
C ALA A 173 8.89 3.20 -3.30
N ILE A 174 9.13 4.21 -4.13
CA ILE A 174 8.10 5.15 -4.60
C ILE A 174 7.04 4.43 -5.43
N VAL A 175 7.44 3.66 -6.42
CA VAL A 175 6.52 2.94 -7.29
C VAL A 175 5.68 1.96 -6.48
N PHE A 176 6.33 1.17 -5.62
CA PHE A 176 5.66 0.20 -4.78
C PHE A 176 4.67 0.86 -3.81
N TYR A 177 5.07 1.92 -3.13
CA TYR A 177 4.22 2.65 -2.19
C TYR A 177 2.95 3.15 -2.86
N PHE A 178 3.06 3.81 -4.02
CA PHE A 178 1.90 4.36 -4.71
C PHE A 178 1.01 3.29 -5.33
N GLU A 179 1.56 2.16 -5.77
CA GLU A 179 0.74 1.03 -6.19
C GLU A 179 -0.05 0.43 -5.02
N VAL A 180 0.60 0.27 -3.86
CA VAL A 180 -0.08 -0.14 -2.62
C VAL A 180 -1.23 0.81 -2.28
N ARG A 181 -1.05 2.12 -2.46
CA ARG A 181 -2.10 3.11 -2.22
C ARG A 181 -3.30 2.93 -3.16
N LYS A 182 -3.05 2.73 -4.45
CA LYS A 182 -4.10 2.47 -5.45
C LYS A 182 -4.86 1.18 -5.13
N ILE A 183 -4.13 0.08 -4.96
CA ILE A 183 -4.72 -1.22 -4.61
C ILE A 183 -5.46 -1.15 -3.27
N GLY A 184 -4.87 -0.51 -2.27
CA GLY A 184 -5.50 -0.33 -0.96
C GLY A 184 -6.84 0.39 -1.07
N ASN A 185 -6.94 1.42 -1.92
CA ASN A 185 -8.19 2.12 -2.18
C ASN A 185 -9.26 1.20 -2.82
N GLU A 186 -8.86 0.37 -3.78
CA GLU A 186 -9.77 -0.59 -4.40
C GLU A 186 -10.26 -1.66 -3.40
N LEU A 187 -9.36 -2.20 -2.58
CA LEU A 187 -9.71 -3.15 -1.53
C LEU A 187 -10.64 -2.52 -0.47
N LEU A 188 -10.44 -1.26 -0.13
CA LEU A 188 -11.32 -0.54 0.79
C LEU A 188 -12.71 -0.32 0.23
N LYS A 189 -12.85 -0.08 -1.07
CA LYS A 189 -14.18 -0.03 -1.72
C LYS A 189 -14.91 -1.37 -1.58
N ILE A 190 -14.20 -2.48 -1.68
CA ILE A 190 -14.77 -3.81 -1.45
C ILE A 190 -15.21 -3.98 0.01
N ILE A 191 -14.39 -3.52 0.96
CA ILE A 191 -14.70 -3.57 2.40
C ILE A 191 -15.91 -2.68 2.73
N ASN A 192 -16.01 -1.52 2.11
CA ASN A 192 -17.05 -0.52 2.35
C ASN A 192 -18.37 -0.79 1.62
N HIS A 193 -18.63 -2.03 1.26
CA HIS A 193 -19.95 -2.37 0.74
C HIS A 193 -21.05 -1.87 1.72
N PRO A 194 -22.21 -1.38 1.23
CA PRO A 194 -23.27 -0.75 2.06
C PRO A 194 -23.72 -1.58 3.25
N THR A 195 -23.58 -2.92 3.19
CA THR A 195 -23.89 -3.83 4.27
C THR A 195 -22.92 -3.76 5.47
N CYS A 196 -21.79 -3.07 5.28
CA CYS A 196 -20.73 -2.99 6.29
C CYS A 196 -20.69 -1.66 7.03
N GLY A 197 -21.60 -0.73 6.72
CA GLY A 197 -21.55 0.65 7.16
C GLY A 197 -20.43 1.44 6.47
N GLN A 198 -20.60 2.73 6.36
CA GLN A 198 -19.53 3.61 5.85
C GLN A 198 -18.35 3.55 6.81
N VAL A 199 -17.32 2.85 6.41
CA VAL A 199 -16.15 2.65 7.25
C VAL A 199 -15.09 3.71 6.96
N TYR A 200 -15.12 4.31 5.76
CA TYR A 200 -14.24 5.40 5.35
C TYR A 200 -14.98 6.36 4.45
N GLU A 201 -15.16 7.57 4.87
CA GLU A 201 -15.44 8.65 3.94
C GLU A 201 -14.14 8.94 3.20
N ILE A 202 -14.16 8.71 1.89
CA ILE A 202 -13.13 9.22 1.00
C ILE A 202 -13.39 10.71 0.96
N ASN A 203 -12.55 11.46 1.62
CA ASN A 203 -12.63 12.92 1.56
C ASN A 203 -12.13 13.34 0.18
N GLU A 204 -13.05 13.53 -0.77
CA GLU A 204 -12.74 14.03 -2.11
C GLU A 204 -12.38 15.51 -2.11
N ASP A 205 -12.54 16.20 -0.98
CA ASP A 205 -12.44 17.64 -0.82
C ASP A 205 -11.11 18.13 -0.21
N PHE A 206 -10.01 17.38 -0.35
CA PHE A 206 -8.70 17.90 0.04
C PHE A 206 -7.75 18.08 -1.12
#